data_8b1d8e82b3ee364a58d9bc7a511b170d
#
_entry.id   8b1d8e82b3ee364a58d9bc7a511b170d
#
_cell.length_a   1.000
_cell.length_b   1.000
_cell.length_c   1.000
_cell.angle_alpha   90.00
_cell.angle_beta   90.00
_cell.angle_gamma   90.00
#
_symmetry.space_group_name_H-M   'P 1'
#
loop_
_entity.id
_entity.type
_entity.pdbx_description
1 polymer ?
#
loop_
_entity_poly.entity_id
_entity_poly.type
_entity_poly.pdbx_seq_one_letter_code
_entity_poly.pdbx_strand_id
1 'polypeptide(L)'
;MNARVIPAPATPSLAAGEERAIAFGGGGEWFTCWTLAYAATAKAHGVDLSNVDVTVGTSAGSIMGSYLTSGRVDSAYTQFKELAAHPEALEKMVVTDTGAESQVRATKVLSTATSTGTESIKEIARAAMASKNASAE
;
A
#
# COMPACT_ATOMS: atom_id res chain seq x y z
N MET A 1 -31.12 7.74 -10.69
CA MET A 1 -30.26 6.68 -10.13
C MET A 1 -30.02 7.00 -8.67
N ASN A 2 -30.60 6.25 -7.74
CA ASN A 2 -30.36 6.43 -6.32
C ASN A 2 -28.96 5.87 -6.00
N ALA A 3 -28.06 6.74 -5.61
CA ALA A 3 -26.75 6.32 -5.11
C ALA A 3 -26.98 5.43 -3.87
N ARG A 4 -26.59 4.21 -3.95
CA ARG A 4 -26.60 3.26 -2.83
C ARG A 4 -25.56 3.77 -1.82
N VAL A 5 -26.01 4.31 -0.70
CA VAL A 5 -25.12 4.64 0.41
C VAL A 5 -24.55 3.32 0.93
N ILE A 6 -23.27 3.08 0.69
CA ILE A 6 -22.57 1.97 1.33
C ILE A 6 -22.39 2.39 2.79
N PRO A 7 -22.99 1.69 3.76
CA PRO A 7 -22.75 2.00 5.15
C PRO A 7 -21.25 1.89 5.44
N ALA A 8 -20.70 2.84 6.18
CA ALA A 8 -19.34 2.74 6.67
C ALA A 8 -19.20 1.38 7.40
N PRO A 9 -18.13 0.64 7.16
CA PRO A 9 -17.90 -0.59 7.91
C PRO A 9 -17.92 -0.24 9.40
N ALA A 10 -18.64 -1.04 10.17
CA ALA A 10 -18.63 -0.90 11.62
C ALA A 10 -17.15 -0.90 12.07
N THR A 11 -16.79 0.07 12.90
CA THR A 11 -15.45 0.10 13.51
C THR A 11 -15.27 -1.26 14.19
N PRO A 12 -14.27 -2.08 13.81
CA PRO A 12 -14.04 -3.31 14.49
C PRO A 12 -13.77 -2.98 15.95
N SER A 13 -14.63 -3.41 16.84
CA SER A 13 -14.26 -3.41 18.26
C SER A 13 -13.15 -4.46 18.38
N LEU A 14 -11.97 -4.06 18.82
CA LEU A 14 -10.97 -5.01 19.25
C LEU A 14 -11.65 -5.94 20.26
N ALA A 15 -11.66 -7.22 19.97
CA ALA A 15 -12.30 -8.18 20.86
C ALA A 15 -11.54 -8.19 22.19
N ALA A 16 -12.26 -8.33 23.28
CA ALA A 16 -11.64 -8.44 24.60
C ALA A 16 -10.71 -9.67 24.62
N GLY A 17 -9.40 -9.44 24.74
CA GLY A 17 -8.40 -10.50 24.73
C GLY A 17 -7.27 -10.30 23.69
N GLU A 18 -7.36 -9.30 22.83
CA GLU A 18 -6.25 -8.92 21.95
C GLU A 18 -5.23 -8.07 22.71
N GLU A 19 -3.99 -8.57 22.78
CA GLU A 19 -2.94 -7.95 23.58
C GLU A 19 -1.90 -7.20 22.73
N ARG A 20 -1.76 -7.60 21.45
CA ARG A 20 -0.70 -7.09 20.57
C ARG A 20 -1.24 -6.66 19.24
N ALA A 21 -0.86 -5.45 18.84
CA ALA A 21 -1.18 -4.90 17.53
C ALA A 21 0.07 -4.30 16.87
N ILE A 22 0.11 -4.38 15.53
CA ILE A 22 1.13 -3.70 14.75
C ILE A 22 0.45 -2.82 13.69
N ALA A 23 0.94 -1.58 13.58
CA ALA A 23 0.45 -0.63 12.59
C ALA A 23 1.59 -0.20 11.65
N PHE A 24 1.35 -0.34 10.35
CA PHE A 24 2.28 0.07 9.31
C PHE A 24 1.76 1.32 8.59
N GLY A 25 2.58 2.35 8.54
CA GLY A 25 2.29 3.60 7.82
C GLY A 25 2.45 3.46 6.30
N GLY A 26 2.00 4.48 5.57
CA GLY A 26 2.36 4.67 4.17
C GLY A 26 3.79 5.14 4.01
N GLY A 27 4.35 5.06 2.81
CA GLY A 27 5.73 5.51 2.53
C GLY A 27 6.27 5.03 1.19
N GLY A 28 5.41 4.53 0.31
CA GLY A 28 5.76 4.08 -1.03
C GLY A 28 6.69 2.86 -1.02
N GLU A 29 7.32 2.63 -2.15
CA GLU A 29 8.17 1.46 -2.39
C GLU A 29 9.37 1.39 -1.43
N TRP A 30 9.97 2.53 -1.16
CA TRP A 30 11.10 2.60 -0.22
C TRP A 30 10.72 2.08 1.16
N PHE A 31 9.56 2.49 1.68
CA PHE A 31 9.10 2.04 2.99
C PHE A 31 8.75 0.56 3.00
N THR A 32 8.18 0.04 1.91
CA THR A 32 7.90 -1.39 1.75
C THR A 32 9.19 -2.21 1.84
N CYS A 33 10.21 -1.82 1.07
CA CYS A 33 11.50 -2.52 1.07
C CYS A 33 12.19 -2.44 2.43
N TRP A 34 12.20 -1.26 3.04
CA TRP A 34 12.81 -1.07 4.36
C TRP A 34 12.13 -1.90 5.44
N THR A 35 10.79 -1.85 5.50
CA THR A 35 10.01 -2.58 6.51
C THR A 35 10.11 -4.08 6.33
N LEU A 36 10.15 -4.55 5.07
CA LEU A 36 10.32 -5.95 4.76
C LEU A 36 11.70 -6.46 5.22
N ALA A 37 12.76 -5.71 4.93
CA ALA A 37 14.12 -6.03 5.39
C ALA A 37 14.21 -6.01 6.92
N TYR A 38 13.56 -5.04 7.57
CA TYR A 38 13.48 -4.96 9.02
C TYR A 38 12.79 -6.20 9.61
N ALA A 39 11.61 -6.56 9.09
CA ALA A 39 10.85 -7.71 9.60
C ALA A 39 11.60 -9.04 9.42
N ALA A 40 12.23 -9.25 8.26
CA ALA A 40 13.04 -10.44 7.99
C ALA A 40 14.26 -10.52 8.91
N THR A 41 14.93 -9.38 9.13
CA THR A 41 16.09 -9.31 10.02
C THR A 41 15.68 -9.51 11.49
N ALA A 42 14.59 -8.88 11.94
CA ALA A 42 14.07 -9.06 13.29
C ALA A 42 13.76 -10.55 13.57
N LYS A 43 13.10 -11.20 12.61
CA LYS A 43 12.78 -12.62 12.69
C LYS A 43 14.04 -13.51 12.79
N ALA A 44 15.07 -13.21 12.01
CA ALA A 44 16.35 -13.91 12.06
C ALA A 44 17.05 -13.76 13.44
N HIS A 45 16.72 -12.70 14.19
CA HIS A 45 17.21 -12.46 15.56
C HIS A 45 16.20 -12.86 16.65
N GLY A 46 15.19 -13.66 16.30
CA GLY A 46 14.23 -14.22 17.25
C GLY A 46 13.04 -13.32 17.59
N VAL A 47 12.87 -12.20 16.88
CA VAL A 47 11.73 -11.29 17.04
C VAL A 47 10.78 -11.45 15.86
N ASP A 48 9.75 -12.28 16.04
CA ASP A 48 8.73 -12.50 15.00
C ASP A 48 7.59 -11.49 15.13
N LEU A 49 7.55 -10.55 14.20
CA LEU A 49 6.51 -9.51 14.14
C LEU A 49 5.14 -10.06 13.71
N SER A 50 5.06 -11.30 13.20
CA SER A 50 3.77 -11.93 12.86
C SER A 50 3.00 -12.42 14.08
N ASN A 51 3.65 -12.49 15.23
CA ASN A 51 3.01 -12.89 16.48
C ASN A 51 2.25 -11.73 17.14
N VAL A 52 1.24 -11.25 16.40
CA VAL A 52 0.34 -10.16 16.82
C VAL A 52 -1.11 -10.54 16.50
N ASP A 53 -2.03 -10.02 17.31
CA ASP A 53 -3.46 -10.30 17.16
C ASP A 53 -4.10 -9.44 16.07
N VAL A 54 -3.58 -8.23 15.88
CA VAL A 54 -4.12 -7.26 14.92
C VAL A 54 -3.00 -6.62 14.12
N THR A 55 -3.21 -6.58 12.80
CA THR A 55 -2.34 -5.86 11.87
C THR A 55 -3.15 -4.80 11.13
N VAL A 56 -2.67 -3.56 11.15
CA VAL A 56 -3.27 -2.43 10.41
C VAL A 56 -2.22 -1.86 9.46
N GLY A 57 -2.62 -1.59 8.24
CA GLY A 57 -1.70 -1.02 7.25
C GLY A 57 -2.36 -0.02 6.30
N THR A 58 -1.64 1.03 5.95
CA THR A 58 -2.05 2.04 4.97
C THR A 58 -1.05 2.07 3.81
N SER A 59 -1.52 1.99 2.54
CA SER A 59 -0.67 2.05 1.35
C SER A 59 0.45 0.99 1.41
N ALA A 60 1.72 1.37 1.34
CA ALA A 60 2.88 0.48 1.54
C ALA A 60 2.73 -0.42 2.78
N GLY A 61 2.16 0.11 3.85
CA GLY A 61 1.89 -0.64 5.07
C GLY A 61 0.84 -1.74 4.89
N SER A 62 -0.12 -1.58 4.00
CA SER A 62 -1.09 -2.65 3.70
C SER A 62 -0.44 -3.82 2.96
N ILE A 63 0.52 -3.53 2.09
CA ILE A 63 1.35 -4.53 1.41
C ILE A 63 2.18 -5.30 2.44
N MET A 64 2.85 -4.56 3.34
CA MET A 64 3.66 -5.17 4.39
C MET A 64 2.83 -6.01 5.35
N GLY A 65 1.65 -5.52 5.76
CA GLY A 65 0.71 -6.26 6.60
C GLY A 65 0.26 -7.56 5.95
N SER A 66 0.03 -7.55 4.63
CA SER A 66 -0.32 -8.74 3.86
C SER A 66 0.81 -9.78 3.83
N TYR A 67 2.07 -9.36 3.66
CA TYR A 67 3.21 -10.27 3.76
C TYR A 67 3.36 -10.87 5.15
N LEU A 68 3.15 -10.05 6.17
CA LEU A 68 3.28 -10.49 7.57
C LEU A 68 2.22 -11.53 7.93
N THR A 69 0.95 -11.21 7.69
CA THR A 69 -0.18 -12.09 8.06
C THR A 69 -0.27 -13.36 7.22
N SER A 70 0.27 -13.33 6.00
CA SER A 70 0.35 -14.53 5.12
C SER A 70 1.59 -15.39 5.34
N GLY A 71 2.50 -15.01 6.26
CA GLY A 71 3.74 -15.73 6.52
C GLY A 71 4.77 -15.64 5.38
N ARG A 72 4.66 -14.64 4.49
CA ARG A 72 5.46 -14.51 3.27
C ARG A 72 6.63 -13.53 3.38
N VAL A 73 6.96 -13.07 4.57
CA VAL A 73 8.05 -12.10 4.79
C VAL A 73 9.38 -12.60 4.22
N ASP A 74 9.78 -13.83 4.53
CA ASP A 74 11.09 -14.36 4.10
C ASP A 74 11.16 -14.54 2.58
N SER A 75 10.11 -15.07 1.97
CA SER A 75 10.04 -15.25 0.51
C SER A 75 10.01 -13.91 -0.22
N ALA A 76 9.24 -12.95 0.27
CA ALA A 76 9.22 -11.60 -0.30
C ALA A 76 10.58 -10.92 -0.15
N TYR A 77 11.22 -11.01 1.00
CA TYR A 77 12.55 -10.44 1.22
C TYR A 77 13.59 -11.03 0.25
N THR A 78 13.56 -12.35 0.04
CA THR A 78 14.45 -13.00 -0.92
C THR A 78 14.20 -12.48 -2.34
N GLN A 79 12.96 -12.40 -2.77
CA GLN A 79 12.61 -11.85 -4.10
C GLN A 79 13.07 -10.41 -4.27
N PHE A 80 12.87 -9.56 -3.28
CA PHE A 80 13.34 -8.16 -3.33
C PHE A 80 14.87 -8.06 -3.38
N LYS A 81 15.60 -8.94 -2.68
CA LYS A 81 17.06 -9.01 -2.77
C LYS A 81 17.53 -9.42 -4.17
N GLU A 82 16.88 -10.39 -4.77
CA GLU A 82 17.17 -10.83 -6.14
C GLU A 82 16.90 -9.71 -7.15
N LEU A 83 15.77 -9.02 -7.02
CA LEU A 83 15.46 -7.86 -7.87
C LEU A 83 16.47 -6.72 -7.69
N ALA A 84 16.93 -6.46 -6.47
CA ALA A 84 17.96 -5.46 -6.20
C ALA A 84 19.33 -5.83 -6.77
N ALA A 85 19.62 -7.13 -6.87
CA ALA A 85 20.84 -7.63 -7.51
C ALA A 85 20.76 -7.59 -9.06
N HIS A 86 19.57 -7.47 -9.62
CA HIS A 86 19.29 -7.48 -11.06
C HIS A 86 18.48 -6.24 -11.49
N PRO A 87 19.08 -5.05 -11.47
CA PRO A 87 18.36 -3.81 -11.77
C PRO A 87 17.72 -3.79 -13.15
N GLU A 88 18.26 -4.53 -14.12
CA GLU A 88 17.67 -4.70 -15.46
C GLU A 88 16.32 -5.44 -15.43
N ALA A 89 16.09 -6.29 -14.46
CA ALA A 89 14.78 -6.93 -14.25
C ALA A 89 13.79 -5.95 -13.63
N LEU A 90 14.25 -5.10 -12.74
CA LEU A 90 13.44 -4.06 -12.12
C LEU A 90 12.97 -3.03 -13.16
N GLU A 91 13.84 -2.62 -14.08
CA GLU A 91 13.48 -1.69 -15.18
C GLU A 91 12.37 -2.24 -16.08
N LYS A 92 12.33 -3.55 -16.30
CA LYS A 92 11.27 -4.21 -17.07
C LYS A 92 9.93 -4.29 -16.32
N MET A 93 9.98 -4.30 -15.01
CA MET A 93 8.78 -4.37 -14.15
C MET A 93 8.19 -2.99 -13.86
N VAL A 94 9.02 -1.96 -13.85
CA VAL A 94 8.56 -0.58 -13.68
C VAL A 94 7.99 -0.12 -15.01
N VAL A 95 6.69 0.07 -15.06
CA VAL A 95 6.02 0.71 -16.19
C VAL A 95 6.42 2.19 -16.19
N THR A 96 7.48 2.50 -16.92
CA THR A 96 8.10 3.84 -16.97
C THR A 96 7.19 4.89 -17.64
N ASP A 97 6.12 4.48 -18.29
CA ASP A 97 5.22 5.38 -19.05
C ASP A 97 3.87 5.66 -18.33
N THR A 98 3.76 5.41 -17.05
CA THR A 98 2.67 5.99 -16.26
C THR A 98 2.97 7.47 -16.02
N GLY A 99 2.85 8.22 -17.09
CA GLY A 99 3.23 9.59 -17.29
C GLY A 99 3.38 10.42 -16.03
N ALA A 100 4.56 10.97 -15.84
CA ALA A 100 4.83 11.97 -14.80
C ALA A 100 3.71 13.04 -14.76
N GLU A 101 3.10 13.35 -15.89
CA GLU A 101 1.93 14.20 -16.02
C GLU A 101 0.69 13.68 -15.28
N SER A 102 0.42 12.37 -15.31
CA SER A 102 -0.72 11.78 -14.60
C SER A 102 -0.51 11.85 -13.10
N GLN A 103 0.71 11.61 -12.60
CA GLN A 103 1.05 11.73 -11.19
C GLN A 103 0.99 13.19 -10.71
N VAL A 104 1.52 14.13 -11.50
CA VAL A 104 1.44 15.56 -11.20
C VAL A 104 -0.02 16.01 -11.12
N ARG A 105 -0.84 15.57 -12.07
CA ARG A 105 -2.28 15.87 -12.09
C ARG A 105 -2.99 15.30 -10.87
N ALA A 106 -2.77 14.03 -10.55
CA ALA A 106 -3.37 13.38 -9.39
C ALA A 106 -2.96 14.09 -8.09
N THR A 107 -1.67 14.36 -7.92
CA THR A 107 -1.15 15.09 -6.74
C THR A 107 -1.78 16.47 -6.62
N LYS A 108 -1.88 17.21 -7.74
CA LYS A 108 -2.51 18.53 -7.74
C LYS A 108 -3.98 18.45 -7.32
N VAL A 109 -4.76 17.54 -7.92
CA VAL A 109 -6.18 17.39 -7.59
C VAL A 109 -6.38 16.99 -6.13
N LEU A 110 -5.60 16.02 -5.64
CA LEU A 110 -5.69 15.57 -4.24
C LEU A 110 -5.26 16.65 -3.25
N SER A 111 -4.21 17.44 -3.57
CA SER A 111 -3.75 18.51 -2.68
C SER A 111 -4.68 19.73 -2.64
N THR A 112 -5.49 19.94 -3.69
CA THR A 112 -6.47 21.03 -3.77
C THR A 112 -7.88 20.62 -3.36
N ALA A 113 -8.14 19.33 -3.17
CA ALA A 113 -9.43 18.84 -2.70
C ALA A 113 -9.62 19.20 -1.22
N THR A 114 -10.33 20.32 -0.97
CA THR A 114 -10.58 20.85 0.38
C THR A 114 -11.90 20.39 0.96
N SER A 115 -12.70 19.64 0.23
CA SER A 115 -14.01 19.18 0.66
C SER A 115 -14.35 17.79 0.12
N THR A 116 -15.27 17.12 0.80
CA THR A 116 -15.88 15.85 0.36
C THR A 116 -17.15 16.09 -0.47
N GLY A 117 -17.38 17.31 -0.95
CA GLY A 117 -18.54 17.67 -1.75
C GLY A 117 -18.54 16.96 -3.13
N THR A 118 -19.73 16.83 -3.70
CA THR A 118 -19.96 16.14 -4.98
C THR A 118 -19.05 16.64 -6.11
N GLU A 119 -18.77 17.94 -6.17
CA GLU A 119 -17.92 18.49 -7.23
C GLU A 119 -16.45 18.11 -7.06
N SER A 120 -15.92 18.11 -5.84
CA SER A 120 -14.56 17.62 -5.55
C SER A 120 -14.41 16.14 -5.92
N ILE A 121 -15.41 15.32 -5.61
CA ILE A 121 -15.43 13.89 -5.96
C ILE A 121 -15.46 13.72 -7.49
N LYS A 122 -16.26 14.51 -8.21
CA LYS A 122 -16.29 14.46 -9.67
C LYS A 122 -14.96 14.89 -10.30
N GLU A 123 -14.29 15.88 -9.74
CA GLU A 123 -12.98 16.34 -10.21
C GLU A 123 -11.92 15.26 -10.04
N ILE A 124 -11.87 14.63 -8.88
CA ILE A 124 -10.98 13.47 -8.63
C ILE A 124 -11.28 12.34 -9.62
N ALA A 125 -12.55 12.01 -9.83
CA ALA A 125 -12.94 10.95 -10.75
C ALA A 125 -12.53 11.29 -12.21
N ARG A 126 -12.73 12.53 -12.66
CA ARG A 126 -12.28 12.97 -14.01
C ARG A 126 -10.75 12.85 -14.14
N ALA A 127 -9.99 13.25 -13.13
CA ALA A 127 -8.54 13.13 -13.12
C ALA A 127 -8.08 11.67 -13.19
N ALA A 128 -8.74 10.78 -12.44
CA ALA A 128 -8.45 9.35 -12.46
C ALA A 128 -8.77 8.71 -13.84
N MET A 129 -9.91 9.06 -14.45
CA MET A 129 -10.29 8.56 -15.77
C MET A 129 -9.41 9.09 -16.90
N ALA A 130 -8.82 10.27 -16.74
CA ALA A 130 -7.88 10.86 -17.69
C ALA A 130 -6.43 10.38 -17.51
N SER A 131 -6.16 9.53 -16.52
CA SER A 131 -4.83 8.98 -16.28
C SER A 131 -4.49 7.95 -17.37
N LYS A 132 -3.24 8.00 -17.83
CA LYS A 132 -2.69 6.92 -18.66
C LYS A 132 -2.25 5.80 -17.72
N ASN A 133 -2.98 4.71 -17.70
CA ASN A 133 -2.61 3.52 -16.95
C ASN A 133 -1.84 2.57 -17.86
N ALA A 134 -1.01 1.71 -17.27
CA ALA A 134 -0.41 0.60 -17.97
C ALA A 134 -1.50 -0.25 -18.62
N SER A 135 -1.30 -0.64 -19.88
CA SER A 135 -2.18 -1.61 -20.54
C SER A 135 -2.13 -2.93 -19.77
N ALA A 136 -3.26 -3.58 -19.64
CA ALA A 136 -3.33 -4.93 -19.08
C ALA A 136 -2.92 -5.95 -20.18
N GLU A 137 -1.61 -5.97 -20.52
CA GLU A 137 -1.01 -7.03 -21.33
C GLU A 137 -0.28 -8.04 -20.47
#